data_97897e40fe624dfe13b2cdc52ffd8af7
#
_entry.id   97897e40fe624dfe13b2cdc52ffd8af7
#
_cell.length_a   1.000
_cell.length_b   1.000
_cell.length_c   1.000
_cell.angle_alpha   90.00
_cell.angle_beta   90.00
_cell.angle_gamma   90.00
#
_symmetry.space_group_name_H-M   'P 1'
#
loop_
_entity.id
_entity.type
_entity.pdbx_description
1 polymer ?
#
loop_
_entity_poly.entity_id
_entity_poly.type
_entity_poly.pdbx_seq_one_letter_code
_entity_poly.pdbx_strand_id
1 'polypeptide(L)'
;MTAGRVILVGAGPGDPKLITVRGTEALAEADLVVFDRLASPALLDLAPASAERVYAGKEPGRSAMTQASIDALLVDRARRGAVVVRLKGGDPFVFGRGGEEALACARAGVPCEVVPGVTSAVAAPALAGIPVTHREVARSFAVVTGSTAHGDGVDLAALATATDTLVVLMAAGKLAETCAELIGGGRAVHEPAAIVQWAGTLEQRSVVGTLADLPALAAAVSIGPPATLVVGAVAAMASELAPAAPAGTAIPR
;
A
#
# COMPACT_ATOMS: atom_id res chain seq x y z
N MET A 1 30.11 5.59 20.70
CA MET A 1 28.68 5.24 20.52
C MET A 1 28.31 5.60 19.11
N THR A 2 27.85 4.67 18.30
CA THR A 2 27.31 4.94 16.97
C THR A 2 26.09 5.85 17.13
N ALA A 3 26.01 6.92 16.32
CA ALA A 3 24.84 7.80 16.32
C ALA A 3 23.61 6.96 15.93
N GLY A 4 22.52 7.05 16.69
CA GLY A 4 21.28 6.38 16.33
C GLY A 4 20.68 6.98 15.05
N ARG A 5 19.84 6.21 14.37
CA ARG A 5 19.22 6.59 13.09
C ARG A 5 17.82 6.02 12.94
N VAL A 6 17.05 6.58 12.04
CA VAL A 6 15.77 6.05 11.59
C VAL A 6 15.93 5.47 10.19
N ILE A 7 15.32 4.32 9.94
CA ILE A 7 15.24 3.70 8.61
C ILE A 7 13.76 3.48 8.28
N LEU A 8 13.23 4.19 7.29
CA LEU A 8 11.88 3.99 6.79
C LEU A 8 11.91 2.87 5.76
N VAL A 9 11.31 1.73 6.07
CA VAL A 9 11.37 0.51 5.25
C VAL A 9 10.01 0.20 4.66
N GLY A 10 9.95 0.04 3.32
CA GLY A 10 8.80 -0.49 2.63
C GLY A 10 8.67 -2.00 2.81
N ALA A 11 7.56 -2.43 3.40
CA ALA A 11 7.25 -3.84 3.66
C ALA A 11 6.72 -4.60 2.42
N GLY A 12 6.47 -3.89 1.31
CA GLY A 12 5.77 -4.46 0.16
C GLY A 12 4.25 -4.57 0.35
N PRO A 13 3.56 -5.21 -0.59
CA PRO A 13 2.09 -5.22 -0.66
C PRO A 13 1.40 -6.17 0.32
N GLY A 14 2.12 -7.15 0.89
CA GLY A 14 1.54 -8.15 1.79
C GLY A 14 2.38 -9.42 1.89
N ASP A 15 2.82 -9.99 0.76
CA ASP A 15 3.74 -11.13 0.75
C ASP A 15 5.11 -10.70 1.33
N PRO A 16 5.58 -11.30 2.44
CA PRO A 16 6.87 -10.97 3.04
C PRO A 16 8.06 -11.21 2.11
N LYS A 17 7.92 -12.05 1.10
CA LYS A 17 8.96 -12.28 0.09
C LYS A 17 9.14 -11.11 -0.89
N LEU A 18 8.24 -10.15 -0.88
CA LEU A 18 8.34 -8.95 -1.70
C LEU A 18 9.02 -7.78 -0.97
N ILE A 19 9.57 -8.02 0.20
CA ILE A 19 10.50 -7.06 0.83
C ILE A 19 11.78 -6.99 0.01
N THR A 20 12.41 -5.81 -0.03
CA THR A 20 13.72 -5.68 -0.67
C THR A 20 14.83 -6.29 0.18
N VAL A 21 15.94 -6.70 -0.45
CA VAL A 21 17.14 -7.17 0.26
C VAL A 21 17.59 -6.14 1.29
N ARG A 22 17.67 -4.86 0.91
CA ARG A 22 18.04 -3.78 1.85
C ARG A 22 17.05 -3.64 3.00
N GLY A 23 15.75 -3.87 2.77
CA GLY A 23 14.73 -3.89 3.82
C GLY A 23 14.97 -5.01 4.85
N THR A 24 15.36 -6.18 4.38
CA THR A 24 15.74 -7.31 5.24
C THR A 24 16.96 -6.99 6.11
N GLU A 25 18.00 -6.42 5.49
CA GLU A 25 19.21 -5.98 6.20
C GLU A 25 18.88 -4.93 7.26
N ALA A 26 18.05 -3.93 6.92
CA ALA A 26 17.63 -2.89 7.87
C ALA A 26 16.87 -3.47 9.07
N LEU A 27 15.99 -4.46 8.86
CA LEU A 27 15.30 -5.13 9.96
C LEU A 27 16.28 -5.89 10.86
N ALA A 28 17.28 -6.56 10.29
CA ALA A 28 18.29 -7.30 11.06
C ALA A 28 19.18 -6.42 11.95
N GLU A 29 19.29 -5.11 11.66
CA GLU A 29 20.03 -4.13 12.43
C GLU A 29 19.20 -3.43 13.53
N ALA A 30 17.88 -3.66 13.57
CA ALA A 30 16.98 -2.85 14.39
C ALA A 30 17.09 -3.10 15.89
N ASP A 31 17.13 -2.02 16.67
CA ASP A 31 16.89 -2.03 18.12
C ASP A 31 15.40 -1.84 18.44
N LEU A 32 14.66 -1.14 17.53
CA LEU A 32 13.23 -0.90 17.62
C LEU A 32 12.60 -1.01 16.24
N VAL A 33 11.50 -1.76 16.12
CA VAL A 33 10.64 -1.80 14.93
C VAL A 33 9.28 -1.18 15.26
N VAL A 34 8.95 -0.07 14.59
CA VAL A 34 7.63 0.56 14.66
C VAL A 34 6.86 0.19 13.40
N PHE A 35 5.73 -0.50 13.51
CA PHE A 35 5.01 -1.09 12.39
C PHE A 35 3.49 -0.83 12.46
N ASP A 36 2.80 -1.01 11.35
CA ASP A 36 1.34 -0.89 11.24
C ASP A 36 0.68 -2.17 10.71
N ARG A 37 -0.64 -2.16 10.61
CA ARG A 37 -1.46 -3.32 10.21
C ARG A 37 -1.15 -3.86 8.81
N LEU A 38 -0.63 -3.04 7.91
CA LEU A 38 -0.39 -3.43 6.51
C LEU A 38 0.97 -4.11 6.30
N ALA A 39 1.86 -4.03 7.28
CA ALA A 39 3.11 -4.79 7.26
C ALA A 39 2.84 -6.23 7.69
N SER A 40 3.36 -7.20 6.93
CA SER A 40 3.23 -8.63 7.27
C SER A 40 3.90 -8.92 8.62
N PRO A 41 3.21 -9.58 9.57
CA PRO A 41 3.82 -9.97 10.85
C PRO A 41 5.08 -10.84 10.70
N ALA A 42 5.17 -11.66 9.65
CA ALA A 42 6.33 -12.49 9.38
C ALA A 42 7.63 -11.68 9.15
N LEU A 43 7.53 -10.41 8.75
CA LEU A 43 8.69 -9.54 8.62
C LEU A 43 9.31 -9.14 9.98
N LEU A 44 8.53 -9.18 11.05
CA LEU A 44 9.02 -8.85 12.40
C LEU A 44 10.02 -9.91 12.91
N ASP A 45 9.96 -11.13 12.38
CA ASP A 45 10.87 -12.22 12.73
C ASP A 45 12.28 -12.02 12.12
N LEU A 46 12.42 -11.09 11.16
CA LEU A 46 13.72 -10.71 10.60
C LEU A 46 14.51 -9.78 11.53
N ALA A 47 13.84 -9.13 12.47
CA ALA A 47 14.50 -8.30 13.48
C ALA A 47 15.05 -9.16 14.62
N PRO A 48 16.15 -8.73 15.28
CA PRO A 48 16.68 -9.41 16.44
C PRO A 48 15.61 -9.70 17.51
N ALA A 49 15.72 -10.82 18.21
CA ALA A 49 14.77 -11.15 19.28
C ALA A 49 14.76 -10.09 20.40
N SER A 50 15.89 -9.39 20.60
CA SER A 50 16.06 -8.26 21.52
C SER A 50 15.43 -6.96 21.06
N ALA A 51 15.09 -6.84 19.77
CA ALA A 51 14.48 -5.62 19.23
C ALA A 51 13.10 -5.38 19.83
N GLU A 52 12.84 -4.17 20.30
CA GLU A 52 11.51 -3.75 20.73
C GLU A 52 10.56 -3.68 19.53
N ARG A 53 9.31 -4.09 19.70
CA ARG A 53 8.28 -4.04 18.65
C ARG A 53 7.13 -3.15 19.10
N VAL A 54 6.86 -2.06 18.40
CA VAL A 54 5.81 -1.12 18.71
C VAL A 54 4.80 -1.05 17.56
N TYR A 55 3.56 -1.46 17.86
CA TYR A 55 2.46 -1.33 16.92
C TYR A 55 1.89 0.09 16.94
N ALA A 56 1.89 0.76 15.78
CA ALA A 56 1.43 2.14 15.64
C ALA A 56 -0.01 2.26 15.11
N GLY A 57 -0.64 1.13 14.71
CA GLY A 57 -2.00 1.10 14.14
C GLY A 57 -3.11 1.18 15.19
N LYS A 58 -4.36 0.96 14.74
CA LYS A 58 -5.54 0.83 15.62
C LYS A 58 -5.61 -0.58 16.20
N GLU A 59 -5.74 -0.68 17.50
CA GLU A 59 -6.05 -1.94 18.21
C GLU A 59 -7.43 -1.85 18.89
N PRO A 60 -8.11 -2.98 19.12
CA PRO A 60 -9.32 -2.99 19.95
C PRO A 60 -9.03 -2.40 21.33
N GLY A 61 -9.79 -1.37 21.73
CA GLY A 61 -9.60 -0.70 23.02
C GLY A 61 -8.45 0.30 23.11
N ARG A 62 -7.65 0.47 22.05
CA ARG A 62 -6.59 1.50 21.98
C ARG A 62 -6.75 2.37 20.74
N SER A 63 -6.66 3.68 20.93
CA SER A 63 -6.56 4.62 19.79
C SER A 63 -5.27 4.39 19.03
N ALA A 64 -5.32 4.50 17.69
CA ALA A 64 -4.10 4.57 16.89
C ALA A 64 -3.18 5.68 17.41
N MET A 65 -1.87 5.47 17.32
CA MET A 65 -0.92 6.55 17.54
C MET A 65 -1.19 7.68 16.54
N THR A 66 -1.15 8.93 17.00
CA THR A 66 -1.19 10.07 16.08
C THR A 66 0.13 10.14 15.31
N GLN A 67 0.12 10.77 14.13
CA GLN A 67 1.37 10.95 13.37
C GLN A 67 2.42 11.68 14.20
N ALA A 68 2.04 12.74 14.91
CA ALA A 68 2.95 13.47 15.80
C ALA A 68 3.56 12.57 16.90
N SER A 69 2.79 11.61 17.43
CA SER A 69 3.30 10.65 18.42
C SER A 69 4.27 9.65 17.79
N ILE A 70 4.01 9.21 16.55
CA ILE A 70 4.94 8.35 15.81
C ILE A 70 6.25 9.10 15.56
N ASP A 71 6.17 10.31 15.00
CA ASP A 71 7.33 11.14 14.69
C ASP A 71 8.19 11.39 15.95
N ALA A 72 7.54 11.74 17.07
CA ALA A 72 8.22 11.94 18.35
C ALA A 72 8.91 10.67 18.86
N LEU A 73 8.27 9.50 18.71
CA LEU A 73 8.85 8.21 19.11
C LEU A 73 10.10 7.88 18.28
N LEU A 74 10.01 8.01 16.95
CA LEU A 74 11.14 7.75 16.05
C LEU A 74 12.34 8.62 16.41
N VAL A 75 12.12 9.93 16.57
CA VAL A 75 13.17 10.90 16.89
C VAL A 75 13.77 10.66 18.28
N ASP A 76 12.93 10.45 19.31
CA ASP A 76 13.41 10.25 20.69
C ASP A 76 14.32 9.02 20.79
N ARG A 77 13.89 7.88 20.21
CA ARG A 77 14.65 6.65 20.26
C ARG A 77 15.97 6.73 19.50
N ALA A 78 15.96 7.34 18.32
CA ALA A 78 17.19 7.54 17.55
C ALA A 78 18.17 8.49 18.26
N ARG A 79 17.70 9.55 18.92
CA ARG A 79 18.56 10.44 19.73
C ARG A 79 19.21 9.73 20.92
N ARG A 80 18.61 8.67 21.44
CA ARG A 80 19.17 7.81 22.48
C ARG A 80 20.14 6.76 21.94
N GLY A 81 20.46 6.79 20.67
CA GLY A 81 21.45 5.92 20.02
C GLY A 81 20.87 4.66 19.37
N ALA A 82 19.55 4.47 19.36
CA ALA A 82 18.91 3.29 18.76
C ALA A 82 18.87 3.35 17.23
N VAL A 83 18.98 2.19 16.59
CA VAL A 83 18.60 1.97 15.18
C VAL A 83 17.10 1.69 15.16
N VAL A 84 16.31 2.64 14.64
CA VAL A 84 14.86 2.58 14.62
C VAL A 84 14.38 2.27 13.22
N VAL A 85 13.75 1.12 13.02
CA VAL A 85 13.10 0.77 11.75
C VAL A 85 11.62 1.13 11.83
N ARG A 86 11.16 1.98 10.92
CA ARG A 86 9.74 2.22 10.67
C ARG A 86 9.29 1.37 9.47
N LEU A 87 8.63 0.24 9.75
CA LEU A 87 8.16 -0.70 8.74
C LEU A 87 6.76 -0.31 8.27
N LYS A 88 6.59 -0.02 6.98
CA LYS A 88 5.40 0.56 6.36
C LYS A 88 4.89 -0.31 5.22
N GLY A 89 3.58 -0.59 5.16
CA GLY A 89 2.99 -1.32 4.03
C GLY A 89 3.26 -0.63 2.69
N GLY A 90 3.54 -1.39 1.65
CA GLY A 90 3.91 -0.87 0.33
C GLY A 90 5.26 -0.17 0.32
N ASP A 91 5.27 1.08 -0.11
CA ASP A 91 6.43 1.98 -0.17
C ASP A 91 6.26 3.14 0.81
N PRO A 92 7.31 3.57 1.56
CA PRO A 92 7.20 4.65 2.55
C PRO A 92 6.72 5.98 1.97
N PHE A 93 7.06 6.30 0.72
CA PHE A 93 6.79 7.59 0.09
C PHE A 93 5.56 7.57 -0.84
N VAL A 94 4.91 6.42 -1.02
CA VAL A 94 3.67 6.33 -1.82
C VAL A 94 2.45 6.28 -0.90
N PHE A 95 1.84 7.43 -0.63
CA PHE A 95 0.67 7.62 0.25
C PHE A 95 0.82 7.02 1.65
N GLY A 96 2.07 6.79 2.09
CA GLY A 96 2.42 6.19 3.37
C GLY A 96 2.82 7.19 4.45
N ARG A 97 2.78 8.51 4.21
CA ARG A 97 3.21 9.58 5.11
C ARG A 97 4.70 9.52 5.52
N GLY A 98 5.51 8.71 4.84
CA GLY A 98 6.95 8.61 5.13
C GLY A 98 7.70 9.93 4.93
N GLY A 99 7.21 10.80 4.04
CA GLY A 99 7.74 12.16 3.87
C GLY A 99 7.61 13.03 5.13
N GLU A 100 6.49 12.89 5.87
CA GLU A 100 6.29 13.58 7.15
C GLU A 100 7.26 13.06 8.21
N GLU A 101 7.42 11.75 8.32
CA GLU A 101 8.35 11.07 9.24
C GLU A 101 9.82 11.45 8.94
N ALA A 102 10.21 11.46 7.65
CA ALA A 102 11.55 11.88 7.23
C ALA A 102 11.84 13.36 7.54
N LEU A 103 10.85 14.23 7.31
CA LEU A 103 10.95 15.66 7.64
C LEU A 103 11.07 15.88 9.16
N ALA A 104 10.36 15.11 9.97
CA ALA A 104 10.48 15.19 11.43
C ALA A 104 11.90 14.81 11.89
N CYS A 105 12.48 13.74 11.33
CA CYS A 105 13.87 13.35 11.57
C CYS A 105 14.85 14.45 11.16
N ALA A 106 14.71 15.00 9.95
CA ALA A 106 15.58 16.05 9.44
C ALA A 106 15.55 17.30 10.32
N ARG A 107 14.35 17.76 10.72
CA ARG A 107 14.19 18.91 11.64
C ARG A 107 14.81 18.65 13.03
N ALA A 108 14.85 17.40 13.44
CA ALA A 108 15.43 16.98 14.72
C ALA A 108 16.96 16.74 14.66
N GLY A 109 17.57 16.81 13.47
CA GLY A 109 18.98 16.48 13.25
C GLY A 109 19.28 14.98 13.39
N VAL A 110 18.27 14.11 13.19
CA VAL A 110 18.40 12.67 13.24
C VAL A 110 18.64 12.12 11.83
N PRO A 111 19.69 11.30 11.61
CA PRO A 111 19.89 10.63 10.32
C PRO A 111 18.70 9.75 9.96
N CYS A 112 18.20 9.89 8.73
CA CYS A 112 17.07 9.12 8.23
C CYS A 112 17.40 8.53 6.87
N GLU A 113 17.33 7.20 6.75
CA GLU A 113 17.45 6.45 5.50
C GLU A 113 16.06 6.05 5.03
N VAL A 114 15.83 6.05 3.72
CA VAL A 114 14.59 5.53 3.12
C VAL A 114 14.94 4.34 2.26
N VAL A 115 14.35 3.19 2.58
CA VAL A 115 14.45 1.96 1.83
C VAL A 115 13.13 1.75 1.07
N PRO A 116 13.11 1.94 -0.25
CA PRO A 116 11.91 1.74 -1.05
C PRO A 116 11.32 0.34 -0.90
N GLY A 117 10.01 0.23 -1.08
CA GLY A 117 9.30 -1.04 -1.12
C GLY A 117 8.43 -1.17 -2.36
N VAL A 118 7.93 -2.37 -2.63
CA VAL A 118 7.00 -2.57 -3.74
C VAL A 118 5.64 -1.99 -3.37
N THR A 119 5.30 -0.87 -3.99
CA THR A 119 4.02 -0.19 -3.74
C THR A 119 2.83 -1.02 -4.23
N SER A 120 1.72 -1.02 -3.47
CA SER A 120 0.46 -1.65 -3.89
C SER A 120 -0.11 -1.07 -5.18
N ALA A 121 0.34 0.14 -5.59
CA ALA A 121 -0.10 0.75 -6.84
C ALA A 121 0.28 -0.07 -8.09
N VAL A 122 1.40 -0.78 -8.03
CA VAL A 122 1.84 -1.66 -9.12
C VAL A 122 1.71 -3.14 -8.74
N ALA A 123 1.89 -3.48 -7.47
CA ALA A 123 1.84 -4.86 -7.03
C ALA A 123 0.42 -5.44 -7.01
N ALA A 124 -0.58 -4.69 -6.55
CA ALA A 124 -1.94 -5.19 -6.48
C ALA A 124 -2.51 -5.53 -7.86
N PRO A 125 -2.38 -4.66 -8.89
CA PRO A 125 -2.73 -5.03 -10.25
C PRO A 125 -1.96 -6.26 -10.75
N ALA A 126 -0.64 -6.27 -10.60
CA ALA A 126 0.21 -7.36 -11.12
C ALA A 126 -0.16 -8.72 -10.52
N LEU A 127 -0.40 -8.77 -9.20
CA LEU A 127 -0.82 -9.99 -8.50
C LEU A 127 -2.25 -10.45 -8.87
N ALA A 128 -3.03 -9.58 -9.50
CA ALA A 128 -4.33 -9.90 -10.08
C ALA A 128 -4.28 -10.14 -11.60
N GLY A 129 -3.09 -10.24 -12.21
CA GLY A 129 -2.92 -10.43 -13.65
C GLY A 129 -3.22 -9.19 -14.48
N ILE A 130 -3.11 -7.98 -13.91
CA ILE A 130 -3.38 -6.72 -14.59
C ILE A 130 -2.07 -5.94 -14.73
N PRO A 131 -1.49 -5.84 -15.92
CA PRO A 131 -0.36 -4.94 -16.16
C PRO A 131 -0.84 -3.48 -16.13
N VAL A 132 -0.20 -2.60 -15.36
CA VAL A 132 -0.58 -1.17 -15.34
C VAL A 132 -0.24 -0.43 -16.65
N THR A 133 0.64 -1.02 -17.47
CA THR A 133 0.97 -0.54 -18.82
C THR A 133 1.05 -1.72 -19.79
N HIS A 134 0.67 -1.49 -21.04
CA HIS A 134 0.81 -2.47 -22.12
C HIS A 134 1.04 -1.73 -23.43
N ARG A 135 2.03 -2.13 -24.23
CA ARG A 135 2.50 -1.40 -25.42
C ARG A 135 1.37 -0.96 -26.36
N GLU A 136 0.36 -1.82 -26.57
CA GLU A 136 -0.75 -1.57 -27.51
C GLU A 136 -2.00 -1.04 -26.84
N VAL A 137 -2.13 -1.12 -25.52
CA VAL A 137 -3.36 -0.86 -24.77
C VAL A 137 -3.24 0.37 -23.87
N ALA A 138 -2.13 0.52 -23.16
CA ALA A 138 -1.94 1.59 -22.18
C ALA A 138 -0.47 2.01 -22.11
N ARG A 139 -0.17 3.24 -22.50
CA ARG A 139 1.17 3.85 -22.53
C ARG A 139 1.42 4.79 -21.34
N SER A 140 0.38 5.06 -20.60
CA SER A 140 0.44 5.93 -19.41
C SER A 140 -0.36 5.33 -18.26
N PHE A 141 0.09 5.57 -17.01
CA PHE A 141 -0.72 5.33 -15.83
C PHE A 141 -0.51 6.41 -14.79
N ALA A 142 -1.55 6.71 -14.03
CA ALA A 142 -1.49 7.60 -12.88
C ALA A 142 -1.89 6.85 -11.61
N VAL A 143 -1.34 7.29 -10.48
CA VAL A 143 -1.65 6.74 -9.14
C VAL A 143 -2.19 7.86 -8.28
N VAL A 144 -3.35 7.65 -7.69
CA VAL A 144 -3.99 8.59 -6.78
C VAL A 144 -4.49 7.91 -5.52
N THR A 145 -4.87 8.70 -4.53
CA THR A 145 -5.53 8.21 -3.30
C THR A 145 -7.03 8.45 -3.36
N GLY A 146 -7.84 7.45 -3.02
CA GLY A 146 -9.28 7.57 -2.80
C GLY A 146 -9.65 8.12 -1.42
N SER A 147 -8.67 8.36 -0.55
CA SER A 147 -8.88 8.90 0.79
C SER A 147 -7.95 10.06 1.07
N THR A 148 -8.51 11.19 1.49
CA THR A 148 -7.76 12.37 1.94
C THR A 148 -8.14 12.72 3.37
N ALA A 149 -7.15 13.17 4.16
CA ALA A 149 -7.36 13.50 5.57
C ALA A 149 -8.18 14.79 5.78
N HIS A 150 -8.26 15.68 4.79
CA HIS A 150 -8.78 17.04 4.94
C HIS A 150 -9.94 17.40 4.00
N GLY A 151 -10.56 16.41 3.34
CA GLY A 151 -11.74 16.65 2.51
C GLY A 151 -11.48 17.20 1.10
N ASP A 152 -10.30 17.78 0.84
CA ASP A 152 -9.89 18.20 -0.50
C ASP A 152 -9.44 16.97 -1.29
N GLY A 153 -10.40 16.32 -1.95
CA GLY A 153 -10.16 15.14 -2.80
C GLY A 153 -9.31 15.48 -4.02
N VAL A 154 -8.72 14.44 -4.60
CA VAL A 154 -8.15 14.54 -5.94
C VAL A 154 -9.30 14.79 -6.92
N ASP A 155 -9.14 15.74 -7.84
CA ASP A 155 -10.10 15.93 -8.94
C ASP A 155 -10.01 14.75 -9.91
N LEU A 156 -10.80 13.71 -9.61
CA LEU A 156 -10.86 12.50 -10.43
C LEU A 156 -11.46 12.75 -11.79
N ALA A 157 -12.35 13.75 -11.91
CA ALA A 157 -12.95 14.11 -13.19
C ALA A 157 -11.90 14.70 -14.14
N ALA A 158 -11.02 15.57 -13.63
CA ALA A 158 -9.92 16.11 -14.44
C ALA A 158 -8.90 15.03 -14.84
N LEU A 159 -8.70 14.01 -14.01
CA LEU A 159 -7.80 12.90 -14.30
C LEU A 159 -8.41 11.80 -15.17
N ALA A 160 -9.72 11.76 -15.28
CA ALA A 160 -10.44 10.68 -15.95
C ALA A 160 -9.92 10.40 -17.37
N THR A 161 -9.64 11.43 -18.14
CA THR A 161 -9.17 11.31 -19.53
C THR A 161 -7.69 11.61 -19.72
N ALA A 162 -6.95 11.93 -18.64
CA ALA A 162 -5.55 12.34 -18.71
C ALA A 162 -4.55 11.16 -18.82
N THR A 163 -5.01 9.93 -18.58
CA THR A 163 -4.15 8.75 -18.56
C THR A 163 -4.91 7.51 -19.05
N ASP A 164 -4.21 6.54 -19.63
CA ASP A 164 -4.81 5.28 -20.11
C ASP A 164 -5.25 4.41 -18.92
N THR A 165 -4.38 4.25 -17.91
CA THR A 165 -4.68 3.49 -16.69
C THR A 165 -4.70 4.41 -15.48
N LEU A 166 -5.74 4.32 -14.66
CA LEU A 166 -5.80 4.99 -13.36
C LEU A 166 -5.80 3.96 -12.23
N VAL A 167 -4.88 4.10 -11.30
CA VAL A 167 -4.81 3.29 -10.08
C VAL A 167 -5.20 4.14 -8.88
N VAL A 168 -6.24 3.73 -8.15
CA VAL A 168 -6.71 4.44 -6.96
C VAL A 168 -6.44 3.59 -5.72
N LEU A 169 -5.50 4.03 -4.90
CA LEU A 169 -5.24 3.41 -3.60
C LEU A 169 -6.31 3.83 -2.59
N MET A 170 -6.59 2.96 -1.60
CA MET A 170 -7.61 3.22 -0.56
C MET A 170 -9.03 3.44 -1.13
N ALA A 171 -9.36 2.79 -2.23
CA ALA A 171 -10.59 3.01 -2.98
C ALA A 171 -11.85 2.40 -2.35
N ALA A 172 -11.73 1.35 -1.51
CA ALA A 172 -12.87 0.52 -1.09
C ALA A 172 -13.99 1.31 -0.41
N GLY A 173 -13.65 2.31 0.41
CA GLY A 173 -14.65 3.07 1.18
C GLY A 173 -15.53 4.02 0.34
N LYS A 174 -15.10 4.35 -0.88
CA LYS A 174 -15.77 5.29 -1.80
C LYS A 174 -15.84 4.76 -3.23
N LEU A 175 -15.88 3.43 -3.40
CA LEU A 175 -15.80 2.82 -4.72
C LEU A 175 -16.89 3.31 -5.68
N ALA A 176 -18.14 3.35 -5.24
CA ALA A 176 -19.26 3.81 -6.07
C ALA A 176 -19.14 5.30 -6.46
N GLU A 177 -18.75 6.14 -5.50
CA GLU A 177 -18.51 7.57 -5.74
C GLU A 177 -17.37 7.77 -6.72
N THR A 178 -16.25 7.08 -6.52
CA THR A 178 -15.08 7.11 -7.41
C THR A 178 -15.42 6.71 -8.84
N CYS A 179 -16.18 5.61 -9.02
CA CYS A 179 -16.63 5.18 -10.35
C CYS A 179 -17.55 6.22 -11.01
N ALA A 180 -18.49 6.80 -10.25
CA ALA A 180 -19.39 7.82 -10.75
C ALA A 180 -18.66 9.11 -11.15
N GLU A 181 -17.69 9.57 -10.37
CA GLU A 181 -16.85 10.74 -10.70
C GLU A 181 -16.03 10.51 -11.97
N LEU A 182 -15.45 9.33 -12.15
CA LEU A 182 -14.69 8.99 -13.36
C LEU A 182 -15.57 8.94 -14.61
N ILE A 183 -16.79 8.39 -14.49
CA ILE A 183 -17.77 8.41 -15.59
C ILE A 183 -18.19 9.87 -15.90
N GLY A 184 -18.49 10.67 -14.88
CA GLY A 184 -18.81 12.09 -15.02
C GLY A 184 -17.69 12.91 -15.65
N GLY A 185 -16.44 12.52 -15.42
CA GLY A 185 -15.23 13.11 -16.01
C GLY A 185 -14.91 12.62 -17.45
N GLY A 186 -15.75 11.74 -18.02
CA GLY A 186 -15.64 11.32 -19.41
C GLY A 186 -15.09 9.91 -19.66
N ARG A 187 -14.85 9.10 -18.61
CA ARG A 187 -14.59 7.68 -18.80
C ARG A 187 -15.83 6.95 -19.31
N ALA A 188 -15.63 5.98 -20.19
CA ALA A 188 -16.75 5.19 -20.71
C ALA A 188 -17.42 4.39 -19.60
N VAL A 189 -18.74 4.33 -19.58
CA VAL A 189 -19.55 3.59 -18.59
C VAL A 189 -19.14 2.11 -18.52
N HIS A 190 -18.83 1.52 -19.68
CA HIS A 190 -18.40 0.13 -19.83
C HIS A 190 -16.87 -0.04 -19.85
N GLU A 191 -16.12 0.98 -19.42
CA GLU A 191 -14.68 0.83 -19.34
C GLU A 191 -14.28 -0.23 -18.33
N PRO A 192 -13.34 -1.14 -18.69
CA PRO A 192 -12.87 -2.18 -17.78
C PRO A 192 -12.30 -1.60 -16.49
N ALA A 193 -12.67 -2.20 -15.38
CA ALA A 193 -12.16 -1.84 -14.06
C ALA A 193 -12.04 -3.07 -13.17
N ALA A 194 -11.12 -3.04 -12.21
CA ALA A 194 -10.93 -4.11 -11.24
C ALA A 194 -10.63 -3.53 -9.87
N ILE A 195 -11.07 -4.23 -8.82
CA ILE A 195 -10.69 -3.93 -7.45
C ILE A 195 -9.98 -5.14 -6.82
N VAL A 196 -8.82 -4.91 -6.22
CA VAL A 196 -7.98 -5.94 -5.61
C VAL A 196 -7.84 -5.65 -4.12
N GLN A 197 -8.37 -6.56 -3.30
CA GLN A 197 -8.34 -6.50 -1.85
C GLN A 197 -7.22 -7.39 -1.31
N TRP A 198 -6.54 -6.98 -0.24
CA TRP A 198 -5.49 -7.73 0.47
C TRP A 198 -4.43 -8.32 -0.47
N ALA A 199 -4.01 -7.55 -1.48
CA ALA A 199 -3.06 -8.02 -2.49
C ALA A 199 -1.77 -8.57 -1.85
N GLY A 200 -1.31 -9.73 -2.35
CA GLY A 200 -0.11 -10.40 -1.87
C GLY A 200 -0.27 -11.14 -0.55
N THR A 201 -1.50 -11.33 -0.06
CA THR A 201 -1.80 -12.17 1.11
C THR A 201 -2.63 -13.38 0.72
N LEU A 202 -2.78 -14.34 1.65
CA LEU A 202 -3.70 -15.49 1.46
C LEU A 202 -5.18 -15.06 1.37
N GLU A 203 -5.48 -13.85 1.78
CA GLU A 203 -6.82 -13.26 1.76
C GLU A 203 -7.08 -12.46 0.50
N GLN A 204 -6.15 -12.47 -0.46
CA GLN A 204 -6.30 -11.72 -1.69
C GLN A 204 -7.57 -12.11 -2.43
N ARG A 205 -8.35 -11.09 -2.78
CA ARG A 205 -9.57 -11.22 -3.59
C ARG A 205 -9.57 -10.14 -4.65
N SER A 206 -9.99 -10.49 -5.85
CA SER A 206 -10.14 -9.53 -6.95
C SER A 206 -11.52 -9.66 -7.58
N VAL A 207 -12.06 -8.53 -8.00
CA VAL A 207 -13.31 -8.44 -8.76
C VAL A 207 -13.01 -7.62 -9.99
N VAL A 208 -13.38 -8.15 -11.15
CA VAL A 208 -13.23 -7.49 -12.46
C VAL A 208 -14.63 -7.24 -13.02
N GLY A 209 -14.82 -6.08 -13.61
CA GLY A 209 -16.07 -5.66 -14.24
C GLY A 209 -15.85 -4.40 -15.06
N THR A 210 -16.87 -3.56 -15.12
CA THR A 210 -16.82 -2.24 -15.71
C THR A 210 -17.01 -1.16 -14.65
N LEU A 211 -16.74 0.09 -14.98
CA LEU A 211 -17.00 1.21 -14.06
C LEU A 211 -18.45 1.23 -13.55
N ALA A 212 -19.42 0.81 -14.40
CA ALA A 212 -20.82 0.80 -14.03
C ALA A 212 -21.20 -0.31 -13.03
N ASP A 213 -20.70 -1.51 -13.23
CA ASP A 213 -21.14 -2.69 -12.47
C ASP A 213 -20.19 -3.08 -11.31
N LEU A 214 -18.93 -2.64 -11.37
CA LEU A 214 -17.92 -2.97 -10.37
C LEU A 214 -18.35 -2.68 -8.92
N PRO A 215 -19.03 -1.55 -8.59
CA PRO A 215 -19.48 -1.30 -7.23
C PRO A 215 -20.45 -2.37 -6.72
N ALA A 216 -21.40 -2.80 -7.56
CA ALA A 216 -22.37 -3.85 -7.21
C ALA A 216 -21.71 -5.22 -7.08
N LEU A 217 -20.82 -5.57 -8.01
CA LEU A 217 -20.04 -6.81 -7.97
C LEU A 217 -19.17 -6.90 -6.72
N ALA A 218 -18.48 -5.81 -6.37
CA ALA A 218 -17.63 -5.73 -5.18
C ALA A 218 -18.45 -5.86 -3.89
N ALA A 219 -19.62 -5.21 -3.83
CA ALA A 219 -20.53 -5.31 -2.68
C ALA A 219 -21.08 -6.75 -2.50
N ALA A 220 -21.43 -7.43 -3.59
CA ALA A 220 -21.96 -8.80 -3.55
C ALA A 220 -20.98 -9.79 -2.91
N VAL A 221 -19.67 -9.52 -3.00
CA VAL A 221 -18.63 -10.35 -2.38
C VAL A 221 -17.95 -9.67 -1.19
N SER A 222 -18.51 -8.58 -0.69
CA SER A 222 -18.04 -7.86 0.50
C SER A 222 -16.57 -7.41 0.41
N ILE A 223 -16.16 -6.82 -0.72
CA ILE A 223 -14.84 -6.20 -0.83
C ILE A 223 -14.76 -5.00 0.11
N GLY A 224 -13.70 -4.96 0.92
CA GLY A 224 -13.44 -3.89 1.90
C GLY A 224 -11.97 -3.46 1.92
N PRO A 225 -11.60 -2.52 2.81
CA PRO A 225 -10.23 -2.08 2.94
C PRO A 225 -9.33 -3.16 3.60
N PRO A 226 -8.03 -3.24 3.20
CA PRO A 226 -7.39 -2.42 2.18
C PRO A 226 -7.68 -2.92 0.76
N ALA A 227 -7.93 -2.01 -0.19
CA ALA A 227 -8.11 -2.39 -1.58
C ALA A 227 -7.63 -1.29 -2.55
N THR A 228 -7.21 -1.74 -3.73
CA THR A 228 -6.72 -0.93 -4.84
C THR A 228 -7.66 -1.09 -6.02
N LEU A 229 -8.17 0.03 -6.55
CA LEU A 229 -8.95 0.06 -7.80
C LEU A 229 -8.01 0.32 -8.97
N VAL A 230 -8.24 -0.39 -10.07
CA VAL A 230 -7.55 -0.19 -11.36
C VAL A 230 -8.60 0.04 -12.42
N VAL A 231 -8.47 1.12 -13.17
CA VAL A 231 -9.40 1.51 -14.25
C VAL A 231 -8.63 1.68 -15.54
N GLY A 232 -9.13 1.13 -16.62
CA GLY A 232 -8.56 1.20 -17.96
C GLY A 232 -8.65 -0.14 -18.70
N ALA A 233 -8.43 -0.12 -19.99
CA ALA A 233 -8.53 -1.30 -20.85
C ALA A 233 -7.67 -2.48 -20.37
N VAL A 234 -6.56 -2.23 -19.69
CA VAL A 234 -5.67 -3.27 -19.12
C VAL A 234 -6.38 -4.13 -18.06
N ALA A 235 -7.42 -3.63 -17.41
CA ALA A 235 -8.15 -4.42 -16.40
C ALA A 235 -8.85 -5.65 -16.99
N ALA A 236 -9.20 -5.62 -18.28
CA ALA A 236 -9.76 -6.77 -18.98
C ALA A 236 -8.76 -7.92 -19.13
N MET A 237 -7.46 -7.64 -19.09
CA MET A 237 -6.42 -8.66 -19.24
C MET A 237 -6.34 -9.64 -18.06
N ALA A 238 -6.95 -9.30 -16.94
CA ALA A 238 -7.00 -10.18 -15.77
C ALA A 238 -7.58 -11.56 -16.11
N SER A 239 -8.54 -11.66 -17.03
CA SER A 239 -9.14 -12.92 -17.45
C SER A 239 -8.18 -13.86 -18.16
N GLU A 240 -7.14 -13.31 -18.78
CA GLU A 240 -6.14 -14.07 -19.54
C GLU A 240 -4.84 -14.28 -18.75
N LEU A 241 -4.46 -13.30 -17.92
CA LEU A 241 -3.18 -13.26 -17.23
C LEU A 241 -3.25 -13.56 -15.73
N ALA A 242 -4.45 -13.71 -15.16
CA ALA A 242 -4.57 -14.05 -13.75
C ALA A 242 -3.76 -15.32 -13.45
N PRO A 243 -2.85 -15.31 -12.47
CA PRO A 243 -2.12 -16.51 -12.10
C PRO A 243 -3.12 -17.60 -11.75
N ALA A 244 -2.90 -18.82 -12.27
CA ALA A 244 -3.66 -19.97 -11.80
C ALA A 244 -3.59 -19.96 -10.27
N ALA A 245 -4.75 -20.14 -9.62
CA ALA A 245 -4.82 -20.22 -8.17
C ALA A 245 -3.70 -21.15 -7.68
N PRO A 246 -2.86 -20.76 -6.70
CA PRO A 246 -1.81 -21.64 -6.22
C PRO A 246 -2.47 -22.96 -5.83
N ALA A 247 -2.05 -24.06 -6.47
CA ALA A 247 -2.49 -25.38 -6.11
C ALA A 247 -2.23 -25.51 -4.62
N GLY A 248 -3.30 -25.73 -3.83
CA GLY A 248 -3.28 -25.63 -2.38
C GLY A 248 -2.09 -26.35 -1.80
N THR A 249 -1.13 -25.61 -1.30
CA THR A 249 -0.14 -26.08 -0.34
C THR A 249 -0.88 -26.23 0.98
N ALA A 250 -1.44 -27.42 1.20
CA ALA A 250 -1.81 -27.87 2.51
C ALA A 250 -0.57 -27.74 3.39
N ILE A 251 -0.62 -26.84 4.36
CA ILE A 251 0.39 -26.78 5.43
C ILE A 251 0.16 -28.06 6.24
N PRO A 252 1.16 -28.95 6.38
CA PRO A 252 1.05 -30.07 7.32
C PRO A 252 0.85 -29.48 8.73
N ARG A 253 -0.10 -30.05 9.48
CA ARG A 253 -0.40 -29.73 10.87
C ARG A 253 0.79 -30.02 11.77
#